data_1c21c809d055185ad71253e90290312b
#
_entry.id   1c21c809d055185ad71253e90290312b
#
_cell.length_a   1.000
_cell.length_b   1.000
_cell.length_c   1.000
_cell.angle_alpha   90.00
_cell.angle_beta   90.00
_cell.angle_gamma   90.00
#
_symmetry.space_group_name_H-M   'P 1'
#
loop_
_entity.id
_entity.type
_entity.pdbx_description
1 polymer ?
#
loop_
_entity_poly.entity_id
_entity_poly.type
_entity_poly.pdbx_seq_one_letter_code
_entity_poly.pdbx_strand_id
1 'polypeptide(L)'
;MSVEPLPEEAIAKRLGELPGWRRRQDSITRAFGIRYHGGVALIVHVADVERLIGHHADIDLRWDHVRFSITTHDAGHKLTDADFDLARRIDAIAMAHEARPL
;
A
#
# COMPACT_ATOMS: atom_id res chain seq x y z
N MET A 1 13.63 -10.52 3.42
CA MET A 1 13.13 -9.29 4.05
C MET A 1 12.75 -9.60 5.49
N SER A 2 13.05 -8.71 6.41
CA SER A 2 12.73 -8.91 7.81
C SER A 2 11.23 -8.83 8.05
N VAL A 3 10.71 -9.78 8.85
CA VAL A 3 9.31 -9.77 9.29
C VAL A 3 9.17 -9.27 10.72
N GLU A 4 10.20 -8.62 11.24
CA GLU A 4 10.15 -8.06 12.58
C GLU A 4 9.28 -6.81 12.62
N PRO A 5 8.37 -6.72 13.59
CA PRO A 5 7.56 -5.51 13.78
C PRO A 5 8.45 -4.30 14.02
N LEU A 6 8.09 -3.17 13.42
CA LEU A 6 8.80 -1.91 13.63
C LEU A 6 8.38 -1.26 14.95
N PRO A 7 9.30 -0.60 15.65
CA PRO A 7 8.93 0.22 16.80
C PRO A 7 8.13 1.46 16.36
N GLU A 8 7.37 2.01 17.28
CA GLU A 8 6.50 3.16 16.98
C GLU A 8 7.24 4.33 16.36
N GLU A 9 8.45 4.61 16.82
CA GLU A 9 9.27 5.70 16.27
C GLU A 9 9.59 5.51 14.80
N ALA A 10 9.92 4.26 14.41
CA ALA A 10 10.22 3.94 13.02
C ALA A 10 8.97 4.05 12.16
N ILE A 11 7.81 3.62 12.67
CA ILE A 11 6.54 3.73 11.95
C ILE A 11 6.23 5.20 11.68
N ALA A 12 6.33 6.05 12.69
CA ALA A 12 6.06 7.49 12.54
C ALA A 12 6.98 8.12 11.51
N LYS A 13 8.27 7.78 11.56
CA LYS A 13 9.25 8.32 10.61
C LYS A 13 8.91 7.91 9.18
N ARG A 14 8.61 6.64 8.97
CA ARG A 14 8.30 6.14 7.63
C ARG A 14 7.00 6.71 7.07
N LEU A 15 6.00 6.87 7.92
CA LEU A 15 4.75 7.52 7.50
C LEU A 15 4.98 8.97 7.09
N GLY A 16 5.88 9.68 7.77
CA GLY A 16 6.23 11.04 7.41
C GLY A 16 6.84 11.16 6.02
N GLU A 17 7.39 10.06 5.50
CA GLU A 17 7.99 10.00 4.16
C GLU A 17 6.99 9.55 3.08
N LEU A 18 5.76 9.22 3.47
CA LEU A 18 4.72 8.71 2.57
C LEU A 18 3.45 9.55 2.68
N PRO A 19 3.46 10.78 2.14
CA PRO A 19 2.26 11.63 2.16
C PRO A 19 1.08 10.91 1.52
N GLY A 20 -0.09 11.00 2.16
CA GLY A 20 -1.29 10.35 1.68
C GLY A 20 -1.56 8.99 2.29
N TRP A 21 -0.55 8.34 2.85
CA TRP A 21 -0.75 7.12 3.60
C TRP A 21 -1.10 7.43 5.06
N ARG A 22 -2.06 6.71 5.60
CA ARG A 22 -2.50 6.88 6.98
C ARG A 22 -2.37 5.57 7.72
N ARG A 23 -1.98 5.65 8.98
CA ARG A 23 -1.98 4.49 9.84
C ARG A 23 -3.39 4.23 10.36
N ARG A 24 -3.78 2.97 10.37
CA ARG A 24 -5.03 2.52 10.93
C ARG A 24 -4.73 1.29 11.78
N GLN A 25 -4.48 1.50 13.07
CA GLN A 25 -4.00 0.47 14.00
C GLN A 25 -2.68 -0.13 13.48
N ASP A 26 -2.67 -1.39 13.10
CA ASP A 26 -1.48 -2.09 12.64
C ASP A 26 -1.47 -2.27 11.11
N SER A 27 -2.11 -1.37 10.40
CA SER A 27 -2.06 -1.30 8.94
C SER A 27 -1.86 0.14 8.48
N ILE A 28 -1.43 0.29 7.22
CA ILE A 28 -1.40 1.59 6.56
C ILE A 28 -2.31 1.54 5.35
N THR A 29 -2.98 2.65 5.05
CA THR A 29 -3.98 2.69 3.99
C THR A 29 -3.88 3.97 3.18
N ARG A 30 -4.19 3.87 1.90
CA ARG A 30 -4.30 5.00 0.99
C ARG A 30 -5.30 4.69 -0.12
N ALA A 31 -6.05 5.71 -0.55
CA ALA A 31 -6.93 5.62 -1.71
C ALA A 31 -6.41 6.50 -2.84
N PHE A 32 -6.67 6.09 -4.07
CA PHE A 32 -6.36 6.86 -5.27
C PHE A 32 -7.62 7.02 -6.12
N GLY A 33 -7.83 8.21 -6.66
CA GLY A 33 -8.94 8.46 -7.57
C GLY A 33 -8.60 7.98 -8.97
N ILE A 34 -9.41 7.06 -9.49
CA ILE A 34 -9.26 6.50 -10.83
C ILE A 34 -10.58 5.82 -11.19
N ARG A 35 -10.97 5.91 -12.46
CA ARG A 35 -12.20 5.25 -12.90
C ARG A 35 -12.05 3.74 -12.89
N TYR A 36 -13.16 3.03 -12.80
CA TYR A 36 -13.23 1.60 -12.56
C TYR A 36 -12.27 0.78 -13.42
N HIS A 37 -12.33 0.93 -14.75
CA HIS A 37 -11.47 0.12 -15.63
C HIS A 37 -10.00 0.49 -15.51
N GLY A 38 -9.71 1.76 -15.30
CA GLY A 38 -8.34 2.18 -14.98
C GLY A 38 -7.89 1.60 -13.64
N GLY A 39 -8.80 1.53 -12.68
CA GLY A 39 -8.54 0.90 -11.38
C GLY A 39 -8.22 -0.58 -11.51
N VAL A 40 -8.93 -1.29 -12.40
CA VAL A 40 -8.64 -2.70 -12.69
C VAL A 40 -7.21 -2.85 -13.22
N ALA A 41 -6.82 -2.02 -14.19
CA ALA A 41 -5.48 -2.06 -14.75
C ALA A 41 -4.42 -1.75 -13.69
N LEU A 42 -4.67 -0.77 -12.84
CA LEU A 42 -3.79 -0.42 -11.73
C LEU A 42 -3.61 -1.62 -10.79
N ILE A 43 -4.72 -2.28 -10.43
CA ILE A 43 -4.69 -3.43 -9.53
C ILE A 43 -3.88 -4.58 -10.14
N VAL A 44 -4.04 -4.86 -11.42
CA VAL A 44 -3.27 -5.92 -12.08
C VAL A 44 -1.78 -5.64 -12.00
N HIS A 45 -1.37 -4.40 -12.21
CA HIS A 45 0.03 -3.99 -12.12
C HIS A 45 0.55 -4.16 -10.69
N VAL A 46 -0.21 -3.69 -9.70
CA VAL A 46 0.16 -3.85 -8.29
C VAL A 46 0.25 -5.33 -7.92
N ALA A 47 -0.72 -6.13 -8.33
CA ALA A 47 -0.74 -7.57 -8.03
C ALA A 47 0.49 -8.28 -8.60
N ASP A 48 0.95 -7.87 -9.78
CA ASP A 48 2.13 -8.47 -10.38
C ASP A 48 3.40 -8.17 -9.55
N VAL A 49 3.53 -6.95 -9.07
CA VAL A 49 4.64 -6.57 -8.18
C VAL A 49 4.53 -7.30 -6.84
N GLU A 50 3.32 -7.40 -6.27
CA GLU A 50 3.09 -8.13 -5.03
C GLU A 50 3.53 -9.58 -5.13
N ARG A 51 3.24 -10.21 -6.26
CA ARG A 51 3.65 -11.59 -6.52
C ARG A 51 5.17 -11.71 -6.50
N LEU A 52 5.86 -10.75 -7.09
CA LEU A 52 7.32 -10.76 -7.18
C LEU A 52 8.01 -10.56 -5.82
N ILE A 53 7.46 -9.70 -4.98
CA ILE A 53 8.06 -9.39 -3.67
C ILE A 53 7.49 -10.25 -2.53
N GLY A 54 6.45 -11.01 -2.79
CA GLY A 54 5.85 -11.89 -1.79
C GLY A 54 5.13 -11.16 -0.66
N HIS A 55 4.54 -10.00 -0.95
CA HIS A 55 3.79 -9.21 0.03
C HIS A 55 2.54 -8.63 -0.62
N HIS A 56 1.39 -8.71 0.06
CA HIS A 56 0.10 -8.40 -0.55
C HIS A 56 -0.69 -7.40 0.29
N ALA A 57 -1.31 -6.45 -0.40
CA ALA A 57 -2.25 -5.51 0.20
C ALA A 57 -3.67 -6.07 0.10
N ASP A 58 -4.54 -5.62 1.00
CA ASP A 58 -5.97 -5.72 0.78
C ASP A 58 -6.36 -4.61 -0.21
N ILE A 59 -7.18 -4.93 -1.20
CA ILE A 59 -7.52 -4.02 -2.28
C ILE A 59 -9.03 -3.88 -2.35
N ASP A 60 -9.52 -2.63 -2.31
CA ASP A 60 -10.93 -2.32 -2.42
C ASP A 60 -11.14 -1.46 -3.67
N LEU A 61 -11.77 -2.05 -4.68
CA LEU A 61 -12.05 -1.37 -5.95
C LEU A 61 -13.47 -0.82 -5.93
N ARG A 62 -13.59 0.48 -6.15
CA ARG A 62 -14.86 1.16 -6.26
C ARG A 62 -14.97 1.83 -7.62
N TRP A 63 -16.14 2.35 -7.92
CA TRP A 63 -16.45 2.97 -9.23
C TRP A 63 -15.47 4.08 -9.60
N ASP A 64 -15.02 4.87 -8.62
CA ASP A 64 -14.22 6.07 -8.85
C ASP A 64 -12.91 6.08 -8.07
N HIS A 65 -12.57 4.99 -7.37
CA HIS A 65 -11.33 4.95 -6.61
C HIS A 65 -10.92 3.53 -6.26
N VAL A 66 -9.65 3.38 -5.90
CA VAL A 66 -9.07 2.15 -5.37
C VAL A 66 -8.42 2.47 -4.03
N ARG A 67 -8.68 1.62 -3.03
CA ARG A 67 -8.03 1.74 -1.71
C ARG A 67 -7.15 0.53 -1.46
N PHE A 68 -5.95 0.79 -0.99
CA PHE A 68 -5.00 -0.24 -0.56
C PHE A 68 -4.83 -0.17 0.95
N SER A 69 -4.77 -1.35 1.60
CA SER A 69 -4.49 -1.45 3.04
C SER A 69 -3.44 -2.54 3.23
N ILE A 70 -2.38 -2.24 3.95
CA ILE A 70 -1.22 -3.12 4.04
C ILE A 70 -0.87 -3.40 5.49
N THR A 71 -0.64 -4.66 5.80
CA THR A 71 -0.09 -5.10 7.09
C THR A 71 0.71 -6.38 6.83
N THR A 72 1.60 -6.75 7.73
CA THR A 72 2.40 -7.98 7.57
C THR A 72 1.77 -9.11 8.36
N HIS A 73 1.10 -10.02 7.67
CA HIS A 73 0.41 -11.15 8.30
C HIS A 73 1.38 -12.08 9.05
N ASP A 74 2.56 -12.33 8.48
CA ASP A 74 3.56 -13.20 9.09
C ASP A 74 4.14 -12.63 10.38
N ALA A 75 3.97 -11.34 10.64
CA ALA A 75 4.40 -10.69 11.88
C ALA A 75 3.22 -10.52 12.86
N GLY A 76 2.17 -11.32 12.73
CA GLY A 76 0.97 -11.21 13.57
C GLY A 76 0.15 -9.98 13.28
N HIS A 77 0.07 -9.58 12.01
CA HIS A 77 -0.64 -8.39 11.56
C HIS A 77 -0.04 -7.11 12.16
N LYS A 78 1.29 -7.00 12.15
CA LYS A 78 2.03 -5.82 12.60
C LYS A 78 2.70 -5.14 11.41
N LEU A 79 3.06 -3.88 11.57
CA LEU A 79 3.78 -3.13 10.54
C LEU A 79 5.27 -3.48 10.55
N THR A 80 5.80 -3.74 9.35
CA THR A 80 7.21 -4.04 9.14
C THR A 80 7.73 -3.20 7.96
N ASP A 81 9.01 -3.32 7.65
CA ASP A 81 9.61 -2.66 6.48
C ASP A 81 8.92 -3.06 5.18
N ALA A 82 8.40 -4.28 5.11
CA ALA A 82 7.74 -4.78 3.90
C ALA A 82 6.51 -3.93 3.54
N ASP A 83 5.77 -3.46 4.53
CA ASP A 83 4.57 -2.65 4.31
C ASP A 83 4.91 -1.30 3.68
N PHE A 84 5.95 -0.66 4.18
CA PHE A 84 6.37 0.64 3.67
C PHE A 84 7.03 0.52 2.30
N ASP A 85 7.75 -0.57 2.04
CA ASP A 85 8.31 -0.83 0.72
C ASP A 85 7.19 -1.02 -0.32
N LEU A 86 6.16 -1.81 0.02
CA LEU A 86 5.02 -2.01 -0.87
C LEU A 86 4.28 -0.69 -1.11
N ALA A 87 4.09 0.12 -0.06
CA ALA A 87 3.43 1.43 -0.19
C ALA A 87 4.17 2.33 -1.19
N ARG A 88 5.50 2.38 -1.12
CA ARG A 88 6.29 3.16 -2.08
C ARG A 88 6.12 2.67 -3.51
N ARG A 89 6.08 1.35 -3.69
CA ARG A 89 5.87 0.75 -5.01
C ARG A 89 4.48 1.05 -5.55
N ILE A 90 3.46 0.97 -4.69
CA ILE A 90 2.09 1.33 -5.07
C ILE A 90 2.01 2.79 -5.51
N ASP A 91 2.65 3.71 -4.79
CA ASP A 91 2.66 5.12 -5.17
C ASP A 91 3.24 5.33 -6.56
N ALA A 92 4.37 4.67 -6.86
CA ALA A 92 5.00 4.79 -8.18
C ALA A 92 4.12 4.21 -9.28
N ILE A 93 3.48 3.09 -9.03
CA ILE A 93 2.55 2.46 -9.98
C ILE A 93 1.33 3.34 -10.21
N ALA A 94 0.75 3.88 -9.14
CA ALA A 94 -0.40 4.78 -9.24
C ALA A 94 -0.08 6.01 -10.08
N MET A 95 1.11 6.58 -9.90
CA MET A 95 1.57 7.70 -10.71
C MET A 95 1.67 7.31 -12.19
N ALA A 96 2.22 6.14 -12.49
CA ALA A 96 2.33 5.65 -13.86
C ALA A 96 0.97 5.45 -14.52
N HIS A 97 -0.06 5.14 -13.74
CA HIS A 97 -1.43 4.99 -14.22
C HIS A 97 -2.23 6.29 -14.16
N GLU A 98 -1.59 7.39 -13.79
CA GLU A 98 -2.23 8.71 -13.70
C GLU A 98 -3.39 8.74 -12.69
N ALA A 99 -3.31 7.90 -11.66
CA ALA A 99 -4.28 7.94 -10.57
C ALA A 99 -4.08 9.19 -9.72
N ARG A 100 -5.19 9.78 -9.28
CA ARG A 100 -5.14 11.04 -8.53
C ARG A 100 -4.99 10.76 -7.04
N PRO A 101 -4.20 11.56 -6.33
CA PRO A 101 -4.19 11.46 -4.87
C PRO A 101 -5.55 11.88 -4.30
N LEU A 102 -6.00 11.15 -3.31
CA LEU A 102 -7.24 11.44 -2.59
C LEU A 102 -6.95 11.73 -1.13
#